data_4a0be9c62f277caa2936dd344ecb786e
#
_entry.id   4a0be9c62f277caa2936dd344ecb786e
#
_cell.length_a   1.000
_cell.length_b   1.000
_cell.length_c   1.000
_cell.angle_alpha   90.00
_cell.angle_beta   90.00
_cell.angle_gamma   90.00
#
_symmetry.space_group_name_H-M   'P 1'
#
loop_
_entity.id
_entity.type
_entity.pdbx_description
1 polymer ?
#
loop_
_entity_poly.entity_id
_entity_poly.type
_entity_poly.pdbx_seq_one_letter_code
_entity_poly.pdbx_strand_id
1 'polypeptide(L)'
;MNTHTGGNMVKVGDTVRFHAETEDWGIDDWAMEPGDGFSAFIKRLDGLLAEVTEIEVGDEDEPLYVDLIFQDGELLDAVSVVHLEAIDRKVRVLAAKAA
;
A
#
# COMPACT_ATOMS: atom_id res chain seq x y z
N MET A 1 12.30 5.67 18.83
CA MET A 1 11.86 5.73 18.42
C MET A 1 11.15 5.50 17.74
N ASN A 2 10.80 5.50 17.52
CA ASN A 2 10.15 5.30 17.02
C ASN A 2 9.90 4.99 16.03
N THR A 3 9.88 4.88 15.85
CA THR A 3 9.91 4.45 14.93
C THR A 3 8.99 3.98 14.19
N HIS A 4 8.22 3.38 14.40
CA HIS A 4 7.23 2.87 13.83
C HIS A 4 6.52 3.67 12.99
N THR A 5 6.76 4.55 12.98
CA THR A 5 6.16 5.50 12.23
C THR A 5 6.47 5.43 10.79
N GLY A 6 7.18 4.42 10.34
CA GLY A 6 7.48 4.25 8.95
C GLY A 6 6.27 4.33 8.05
N GLY A 7 5.18 3.72 8.44
CA GLY A 7 3.98 3.74 7.63
C GLY A 7 3.38 5.12 7.50
N ASN A 8 3.57 5.93 8.52
CA ASN A 8 3.02 7.27 8.53
C ASN A 8 3.87 8.26 7.75
N MET A 9 5.03 7.84 7.30
CA MET A 9 5.94 8.72 6.59
C MET A 9 6.00 8.42 5.10
N VAL A 10 4.98 7.77 4.61
CA VAL A 10 4.90 7.43 3.18
C VAL A 10 4.84 8.69 2.34
N LYS A 11 5.53 8.67 1.22
CA LYS A 11 5.58 9.79 0.27
C LYS A 11 5.34 9.29 -1.13
N VAL A 12 4.93 10.19 -2.00
CA VAL A 12 4.80 9.88 -3.42
C VAL A 12 6.15 9.40 -3.95
N GLY A 13 6.14 8.30 -4.67
CA GLY A 13 7.35 7.68 -5.20
C GLY A 13 7.91 6.58 -4.33
N ASP A 14 7.41 6.45 -3.11
CA ASP A 14 7.88 5.38 -2.22
C ASP A 14 7.41 4.03 -2.71
N THR A 15 8.23 3.01 -2.46
CA THR A 15 7.85 1.64 -2.71
C THR A 15 7.34 1.03 -1.41
N VAL A 16 6.21 0.37 -1.49
CA VAL A 16 5.59 -0.26 -0.33
C VAL A 16 5.15 -1.66 -0.70
N ARG A 17 4.97 -2.51 0.30
CA ARG A 17 4.35 -3.81 0.11
C ARG A 17 2.92 -3.71 0.61
N PHE A 18 2.00 -4.18 -0.20
CA PHE A 18 0.59 -4.13 0.14
C PHE A 18 0.19 -5.38 0.93
N HIS A 19 -0.54 -5.15 2.02
CA HIS A 19 -1.09 -6.23 2.82
C HIS A 19 -2.60 -6.08 2.83
N ALA A 20 -3.30 -7.00 2.19
CA ALA A 20 -4.75 -6.93 2.07
C ALA A 20 -5.43 -7.07 3.42
N GLU A 21 -4.83 -7.82 4.33
CA GLU A 21 -5.42 -8.06 5.64
C GLU A 21 -4.57 -7.43 6.73
N THR A 22 -5.24 -6.91 7.75
CA THR A 22 -4.59 -6.39 8.94
C THR A 22 -5.34 -6.96 10.14
N GLU A 23 -5.00 -6.54 11.35
CA GLU A 23 -5.71 -6.99 12.53
C GLU A 23 -7.18 -6.63 12.48
N ASP A 24 -7.52 -5.51 11.86
CA ASP A 24 -8.87 -4.99 11.85
C ASP A 24 -9.59 -5.08 10.51
N TRP A 25 -8.91 -5.58 9.48
CA TRP A 25 -9.48 -5.56 8.13
C TRP A 25 -9.21 -6.89 7.44
N GLY A 26 -10.24 -7.66 7.16
CA GLY A 26 -10.07 -8.95 6.49
C GLY A 26 -10.28 -8.82 4.99
N ILE A 27 -10.00 -9.90 4.29
CA ILE A 27 -10.10 -9.91 2.84
C ILE A 27 -11.55 -9.64 2.39
N ASP A 28 -12.51 -10.11 3.16
CA ASP A 28 -13.90 -9.91 2.80
C ASP A 28 -14.37 -8.47 2.99
N ASP A 29 -13.63 -7.69 3.76
CA ASP A 29 -13.98 -6.29 3.99
C ASP A 29 -13.75 -5.43 2.76
N TRP A 30 -13.00 -5.96 1.79
CA TRP A 30 -12.77 -5.25 0.54
C TRP A 30 -13.92 -5.40 -0.45
N ALA A 31 -14.84 -6.34 -0.19
CA ALA A 31 -15.95 -6.55 -1.11
C ALA A 31 -16.96 -5.41 -0.98
N MET A 32 -17.32 -4.81 -2.09
CA MET A 32 -18.28 -3.73 -2.09
C MET A 32 -19.69 -4.28 -2.01
N GLU A 33 -19.89 -5.41 -2.66
CA GLU A 33 -21.18 -6.13 -2.66
C GLU A 33 -20.89 -7.62 -2.72
N PRO A 34 -21.77 -8.44 -2.20
CA PRO A 34 -21.56 -9.88 -2.26
C PRO A 34 -21.38 -10.33 -3.70
N GLY A 35 -20.31 -11.03 -3.95
CA GLY A 35 -20.07 -11.63 -5.27
C GLY A 35 -19.54 -10.69 -6.33
N ASP A 36 -19.11 -9.48 -5.97
CA ASP A 36 -18.59 -8.54 -6.95
C ASP A 36 -17.18 -8.87 -7.43
N GLY A 37 -16.52 -9.82 -6.79
CA GLY A 37 -15.18 -10.22 -7.20
C GLY A 37 -14.07 -9.32 -6.69
N PHE A 38 -14.40 -8.28 -5.94
CA PHE A 38 -13.39 -7.33 -5.50
C PHE A 38 -12.44 -7.95 -4.48
N SER A 39 -12.95 -8.79 -3.57
CA SER A 39 -12.06 -9.47 -2.62
C SER A 39 -11.05 -10.35 -3.33
N ALA A 40 -11.44 -11.04 -4.41
CA ALA A 40 -10.51 -11.87 -5.16
C ALA A 40 -9.46 -11.01 -5.85
N PHE A 41 -9.86 -9.85 -6.36
CA PHE A 41 -8.94 -8.90 -6.97
C PHE A 41 -7.90 -8.43 -5.95
N ILE A 42 -8.37 -8.04 -4.76
CA ILE A 42 -7.50 -7.57 -3.70
C ILE A 42 -6.56 -8.69 -3.22
N LYS A 43 -7.09 -9.90 -3.11
CA LYS A 43 -6.27 -11.03 -2.69
C LYS A 43 -5.12 -11.27 -3.66
N ARG A 44 -5.35 -11.04 -4.94
CA ARG A 44 -4.32 -11.20 -5.94
C ARG A 44 -3.20 -10.18 -5.77
N LEU A 45 -3.52 -9.01 -5.24
CA LEU A 45 -2.53 -7.95 -5.03
C LEU A 45 -1.79 -8.09 -3.70
N ASP A 46 -2.29 -8.92 -2.80
CA ASP A 46 -1.71 -9.07 -1.47
C ASP A 46 -0.25 -9.52 -1.58
N GLY A 47 0.62 -8.83 -0.88
CA GLY A 47 2.04 -9.15 -0.86
C GLY A 47 2.84 -8.57 -2.01
N LEU A 48 2.19 -7.94 -2.97
CA LEU A 48 2.92 -7.34 -4.09
C LEU A 48 3.51 -6.00 -3.70
N LEU A 49 4.56 -5.62 -4.40
CA LEU A 49 5.12 -4.28 -4.25
C LEU A 49 4.35 -3.30 -5.09
N ALA A 50 4.27 -2.09 -4.61
CA ALA A 50 3.58 -1.01 -5.32
C ALA A 50 4.31 0.30 -5.08
N GLU A 51 4.08 1.24 -5.97
CA GLU A 51 4.62 2.58 -5.82
C GLU A 51 3.49 3.52 -5.47
N VAL A 52 3.73 4.42 -4.54
CA VAL A 52 2.75 5.42 -4.14
C VAL A 52 2.71 6.52 -5.18
N THR A 53 1.54 6.75 -5.77
CA THR A 53 1.40 7.76 -6.82
C THR A 53 0.74 9.04 -6.31
N GLU A 54 -0.11 8.93 -5.30
CA GLU A 54 -0.75 10.10 -4.67
C GLU A 54 -1.00 9.82 -3.21
N ILE A 55 -1.08 10.89 -2.42
CA ILE A 55 -1.34 10.78 -1.00
C ILE A 55 -2.43 11.75 -0.62
N GLU A 56 -3.40 11.28 0.15
CA GLU A 56 -4.39 12.14 0.79
C GLU A 56 -3.99 12.26 2.26
N VAL A 57 -3.85 13.49 2.74
CA VAL A 57 -3.42 13.73 4.10
C VAL A 57 -4.58 14.12 4.98
N GLY A 58 -4.42 13.86 6.27
CA GLY A 58 -5.42 14.24 7.26
C GLY A 58 -5.15 15.61 7.85
N ASP A 59 -5.83 15.89 8.95
CA ASP A 59 -5.81 17.21 9.57
C ASP A 59 -4.45 17.65 10.06
N GLU A 60 -3.59 16.71 10.37
CA GLU A 60 -2.26 17.02 10.91
C GLU A 60 -1.17 16.74 9.89
N ASP A 61 -1.51 16.81 8.63
CA ASP A 61 -0.59 16.56 7.53
C ASP A 61 -0.03 15.14 7.55
N GLU A 62 -0.74 14.22 8.19
CA GLU A 62 -0.30 12.83 8.19
C GLU A 62 -0.97 12.09 7.04
N PRO A 63 -0.25 11.19 6.38
CA PRO A 63 -0.86 10.40 5.30
C PRO A 63 -1.96 9.51 5.85
N LEU A 64 -3.12 9.52 5.20
CA LEU A 64 -4.24 8.66 5.57
C LEU A 64 -4.52 7.62 4.50
N TYR A 65 -4.57 8.06 3.24
CA TYR A 65 -4.88 7.17 2.12
C TYR A 65 -3.91 7.45 1.00
N VAL A 66 -3.63 6.43 0.22
CA VAL A 66 -2.72 6.57 -0.90
C VAL A 66 -3.31 5.89 -2.12
N ASP A 67 -2.86 6.33 -3.28
CA ASP A 67 -3.12 5.63 -4.53
C ASP A 67 -1.87 4.86 -4.88
N LEU A 68 -2.04 3.65 -5.38
CA LEU A 68 -0.93 2.75 -5.66
C LEU A 68 -0.97 2.28 -7.09
N ILE A 69 0.23 2.11 -7.68
CA ILE A 69 0.37 1.35 -8.90
C ILE A 69 1.23 0.13 -8.55
N PHE A 70 0.72 -1.05 -8.83
CA PHE A 70 1.38 -2.30 -8.46
C PHE A 70 2.38 -2.72 -9.52
N GLN A 71 3.26 -3.61 -9.13
CA GLN A 71 4.32 -4.09 -10.01
C GLN A 71 3.79 -4.77 -11.28
N ASP A 72 2.55 -5.23 -11.26
CA ASP A 72 1.91 -5.84 -12.42
C ASP A 72 1.11 -4.83 -13.24
N GLY A 73 1.15 -3.56 -12.87
CA GLY A 73 0.45 -2.51 -13.60
C GLY A 73 -0.95 -2.18 -13.09
N GLU A 74 -1.46 -2.92 -12.11
CA GLU A 74 -2.78 -2.65 -11.57
C GLU A 74 -2.76 -1.39 -10.72
N LEU A 75 -3.88 -0.69 -10.69
CA LEU A 75 -4.03 0.52 -9.91
C LEU A 75 -5.03 0.27 -8.78
N LEU A 76 -4.77 0.85 -7.62
CA LEU A 76 -5.70 0.76 -6.50
C LEU A 76 -5.68 2.11 -5.78
N ASP A 77 -6.84 2.74 -5.71
CA ASP A 77 -6.96 4.10 -5.16
C ASP A 77 -7.49 4.08 -3.74
N ALA A 78 -7.15 5.12 -2.99
CA ALA A 78 -7.69 5.37 -1.66
C ALA A 78 -7.46 4.20 -0.69
N VAL A 79 -6.24 3.70 -0.69
CA VAL A 79 -5.84 2.61 0.20
C VAL A 79 -5.37 3.20 1.51
N SER A 80 -5.95 2.76 2.62
CA SER A 80 -5.50 3.22 3.93
C SER A 80 -4.05 2.83 4.16
N VAL A 81 -3.28 3.73 4.74
CA VAL A 81 -1.85 3.47 5.00
C VAL A 81 -1.63 2.29 5.94
N VAL A 82 -2.65 1.85 6.67
CA VAL A 82 -2.51 0.68 7.55
C VAL A 82 -2.22 -0.60 6.77
N HIS A 83 -2.52 -0.62 5.47
CA HIS A 83 -2.26 -1.78 4.62
C HIS A 83 -0.88 -1.77 4.01
N LEU A 84 -0.04 -0.81 4.35
CA LEU A 84 1.25 -0.63 3.69
C LEU A 84 2.40 -0.98 4.61
N GLU A 85 3.37 -1.67 4.05
CA GLU A 85 4.63 -1.92 4.72
C GLU A 85 5.70 -1.17 3.95
N ALA A 86 6.38 -0.25 4.62
CA ALA A 86 7.44 0.52 3.96
C ALA A 86 8.60 -0.40 3.60
N ILE A 87 9.08 -0.25 2.37
CA ILE A 87 10.20 -1.05 1.91
C ILE A 87 11.45 -0.18 2.01
N ASP A 88 12.52 -0.77 2.52
CA ASP A 88 13.77 -0.07 2.70
C ASP A 88 14.24 0.50 1.37
N ARG A 89 14.41 1.82 1.33
CA ARG A 89 14.89 2.50 0.16
C ARG A 89 16.21 1.96 -0.33
N LYS A 90 17.05 1.54 0.57
CA LYS A 90 18.32 0.96 0.24
C LYS A 90 18.17 -0.30 -0.59
N VAL A 91 17.20 -1.13 -0.22
CA VAL A 91 16.94 -2.34 -0.99
C VAL A 91 16.50 -1.99 -2.39
N ARG A 92 15.63 -1.01 -2.53
CA ARG A 92 15.16 -0.58 -3.83
C ARG A 92 16.29 -0.05 -4.70
N VAL A 93 17.17 0.75 -4.12
CA VAL A 93 18.31 1.30 -4.85
C VAL A 93 19.23 0.20 -5.31
N LEU A 94 19.52 -0.76 -4.46
CA LEU A 94 20.37 -1.86 -4.83
C LEU A 94 19.76 -2.69 -5.95
N ALA A 95 18.47 -2.93 -5.89
CA ALA A 95 17.79 -3.65 -6.95
C ALA A 95 17.90 -2.91 -8.27
N ALA A 96 17.74 -1.60 -8.25
CA ALA A 96 17.84 -0.80 -9.45
C ALA A 96 19.26 -0.87 -10.04
N LYS A 97 20.26 -0.88 -9.20
CA LYS A 97 21.63 -0.98 -9.65
C LYS A 97 21.94 -2.35 -10.22
N ALA A 98 21.34 -3.36 -9.66
CA ALA A 98 21.58 -4.72 -10.13
C ALA A 98 20.94 -4.95 -11.49
N ALA A 99 19.93 -4.20 -11.80
CA ALA A 99 19.31 -4.30 -13.09
C ALA A 99 20.16 -3.60 -14.14
#